data_465dae7341fb7b0f1f9a2316b0f1826d
#
_entry.id   465dae7341fb7b0f1f9a2316b0f1826d
#
_cell.length_a   1.000
_cell.length_b   1.000
_cell.length_c   1.000
_cell.angle_alpha   90.00
_cell.angle_beta   90.00
_cell.angle_gamma   90.00
#
_symmetry.space_group_name_H-M   'P 1'
#
loop_
_entity.id
_entity.type
_entity.pdbx_description
1 polymer ?
#
loop_
_entity_poly.entity_id
_entity_poly.type
_entity_poly.pdbx_seq_one_letter_code
_entity_poly.pdbx_strand_id
1 'polypeptide(L)'
;HSDINVIQLNNPDEFKLQWHKLKFHKINFGGIPTGEKCLILDIDWIITGNIDDILDYDLPERTFGCFERWWSNLRSFCKINGGFQMFYMGDTHQLWTTFKKAPEHWQEYYIKEGLAVGPVNGEQNFIDTHISLDRVWLPMEWFAKHHEDEYFKIQLNWHMEVNKKEPYFMSGEFCDTIKMVHFSNANNSMELIKEDWINDFWY
;
A
#
# COMPACT_ATOMS: atom_id res chain seq x y z
N HIS A 1 -10.38 18.25 -11.67
CA HIS A 1 -10.52 18.50 -10.23
C HIS A 1 -9.49 19.53 -9.82
N SER A 2 -9.94 20.74 -9.39
CA SER A 2 -9.09 21.90 -9.06
C SER A 2 -8.27 21.71 -7.78
N ASP A 3 -8.58 20.67 -7.00
CA ASP A 3 -8.06 20.46 -5.65
C ASP A 3 -6.96 19.39 -5.59
N ILE A 4 -6.58 18.83 -6.75
CA ILE A 4 -5.51 17.85 -6.85
C ILE A 4 -4.20 18.54 -7.22
N ASN A 5 -3.22 18.45 -6.35
CA ASN A 5 -1.85 18.89 -6.64
C ASN A 5 -1.08 17.78 -7.33
N VAL A 6 -0.67 18.02 -8.56
CA VAL A 6 0.16 17.08 -9.32
C VAL A 6 1.63 17.39 -9.08
N ILE A 7 2.35 16.40 -8.51
CA ILE A 7 3.80 16.49 -8.33
C ILE A 7 4.45 15.72 -9.48
N GLN A 8 5.06 16.45 -10.41
CA GLN A 8 5.76 15.86 -11.54
C GLN A 8 7.09 15.24 -11.08
N LEU A 9 7.38 14.01 -11.53
CA LEU A 9 8.69 13.42 -11.38
C LEU A 9 9.67 14.10 -12.34
N ASN A 10 10.61 14.87 -11.79
CA ASN A 10 11.60 15.61 -12.59
C ASN A 10 12.59 14.69 -13.34
N ASN A 11 12.78 13.47 -12.85
CA ASN A 11 13.65 12.48 -13.45
C ASN A 11 13.00 11.09 -13.31
N PRO A 12 12.14 10.69 -14.26
CA PRO A 12 11.44 9.40 -14.20
C PRO A 12 12.39 8.20 -14.38
N ASP A 13 13.55 8.39 -14.99
CA ASP A 13 14.53 7.33 -15.22
C ASP A 13 15.53 7.18 -14.06
N GLU A 14 15.43 8.01 -13.02
CA GLU A 14 16.34 7.96 -11.87
C GLU A 14 16.24 6.64 -11.11
N PHE A 15 15.04 6.07 -11.00
CA PHE A 15 14.78 4.81 -10.30
C PHE A 15 13.84 3.92 -11.12
N LYS A 16 13.90 2.62 -10.85
CA LYS A 16 13.02 1.65 -11.51
C LYS A 16 11.64 1.67 -10.86
N LEU A 17 10.60 1.96 -11.65
CA LEU A 17 9.18 1.83 -11.28
C LEU A 17 8.86 2.23 -9.81
N GLN A 18 8.43 1.27 -9.00
CA GLN A 18 7.95 1.48 -7.63
C GLN A 18 9.01 2.05 -6.69
N TRP A 19 10.30 1.98 -7.01
CA TRP A 19 11.35 2.57 -6.20
C TRP A 19 11.25 4.09 -6.06
N HIS A 20 10.51 4.73 -6.94
CA HIS A 20 10.15 6.15 -6.81
C HIS A 20 9.34 6.45 -5.55
N LYS A 21 8.63 5.46 -4.98
CA LYS A 21 7.88 5.62 -3.73
C LYS A 21 8.76 6.04 -2.55
N LEU A 22 10.05 5.68 -2.57
CA LEU A 22 10.97 6.10 -1.54
C LEU A 22 11.16 7.63 -1.46
N LYS A 23 10.81 8.37 -2.52
CA LYS A 23 10.79 9.83 -2.52
C LYS A 23 9.74 10.39 -1.54
N PHE A 24 8.68 9.66 -1.24
CA PHE A 24 7.64 10.07 -0.29
C PHE A 24 8.20 10.25 1.14
N HIS A 25 9.28 9.55 1.45
CA HIS A 25 9.96 9.64 2.75
C HIS A 25 10.99 10.78 2.82
N LYS A 26 11.12 11.57 1.77
CA LYS A 26 11.98 12.76 1.78
C LYS A 26 11.29 13.88 2.56
N ILE A 27 12.02 14.51 3.48
CA ILE A 27 11.51 15.69 4.22
C ILE A 27 10.96 16.71 3.22
N ASN A 28 9.79 17.22 3.55
CA ASN A 28 9.10 18.24 2.77
C ASN A 28 8.77 17.78 1.32
N PHE A 29 8.58 16.49 1.11
CA PHE A 29 8.14 15.98 -0.19
C PHE A 29 6.80 16.60 -0.57
N GLY A 30 6.70 17.11 -1.80
CA GLY A 30 5.47 17.77 -2.26
C GLY A 30 5.10 19.05 -1.54
N GLY A 31 6.00 19.62 -0.72
CA GLY A 31 5.72 20.78 0.10
C GLY A 31 4.99 20.47 1.41
N ILE A 32 4.81 19.19 1.75
CA ILE A 32 4.15 18.77 3.00
C ILE A 32 5.08 19.08 4.18
N PRO A 33 4.63 19.87 5.17
CA PRO A 33 5.44 20.21 6.33
C PRO A 33 5.79 18.99 7.19
N THR A 34 6.92 19.05 7.86
CA THR A 34 7.30 18.05 8.88
C THR A 34 6.25 18.02 9.99
N GLY A 35 5.85 16.83 10.42
CA GLY A 35 4.84 16.61 11.45
C GLY A 35 3.42 16.46 10.90
N GLU A 36 3.19 16.71 9.62
CA GLU A 36 1.88 16.44 9.00
C GLU A 36 1.70 14.94 8.79
N LYS A 37 0.51 14.44 9.12
CA LYS A 37 0.15 13.03 8.89
C LYS A 37 -0.04 12.78 7.38
N CYS A 38 0.67 11.78 6.88
CA CYS A 38 0.64 11.37 5.48
C CYS A 38 0.03 9.99 5.35
N LEU A 39 -0.86 9.85 4.39
CA LEU A 39 -1.37 8.58 3.91
C LEU A 39 -0.94 8.39 2.45
N ILE A 40 -0.25 7.31 2.16
CA ILE A 40 0.17 6.94 0.81
C ILE A 40 -0.63 5.73 0.37
N LEU A 41 -1.20 5.83 -0.81
CA LEU A 41 -1.95 4.77 -1.46
C LEU A 41 -1.42 4.55 -2.87
N ASP A 42 -1.33 3.29 -3.28
CA ASP A 42 -1.15 2.95 -4.69
C ASP A 42 -2.44 3.24 -5.46
N ILE A 43 -2.31 3.47 -6.76
CA ILE A 43 -3.46 3.80 -7.63
C ILE A 43 -4.39 2.61 -7.90
N ASP A 44 -4.01 1.42 -7.51
CA ASP A 44 -4.77 0.19 -7.64
C ASP A 44 -5.62 -0.13 -6.39
N TRP A 45 -5.94 0.90 -5.61
CA TRP A 45 -6.90 0.85 -4.51
C TRP A 45 -8.23 1.47 -4.89
N ILE A 46 -9.31 0.80 -4.54
CA ILE A 46 -10.67 1.34 -4.64
C ILE A 46 -11.19 1.60 -3.22
N ILE A 47 -11.65 2.82 -2.98
CA ILE A 47 -12.33 3.19 -1.74
C ILE A 47 -13.78 2.75 -1.86
N THR A 48 -14.20 1.83 -1.01
CA THR A 48 -15.53 1.20 -1.04
C THR A 48 -16.44 1.61 0.11
N GLY A 49 -15.90 2.41 1.03
CA GLY A 49 -16.65 2.87 2.19
C GLY A 49 -16.11 4.18 2.74
N ASN A 50 -16.69 4.64 3.84
CA ASN A 50 -16.17 5.80 4.55
C ASN A 50 -14.78 5.50 5.11
N ILE A 51 -13.81 6.32 4.77
CA ILE A 51 -12.41 6.20 5.21
C ILE A 51 -12.05 7.14 6.37
N ASP A 52 -13.02 7.82 6.97
CA ASP A 52 -12.74 8.76 8.08
C ASP A 52 -12.01 8.05 9.22
N ASP A 53 -12.36 6.82 9.56
CA ASP A 53 -11.64 6.05 10.59
C ASP A 53 -10.17 5.82 10.24
N ILE A 54 -9.83 5.76 8.94
CA ILE A 54 -8.44 5.65 8.49
C ILE A 54 -7.76 7.01 8.58
N LEU A 55 -8.41 8.07 8.09
CA LEU A 55 -7.86 9.42 8.08
C LEU A 55 -7.70 9.98 9.49
N ASP A 56 -8.65 9.70 10.38
CA ASP A 56 -8.65 10.15 11.77
C ASP A 56 -7.93 9.18 12.72
N TYR A 57 -7.39 8.07 12.17
CA TYR A 57 -6.68 7.10 12.99
C TYR A 57 -5.60 7.78 13.83
N ASP A 58 -5.66 7.58 15.15
CA ASP A 58 -4.70 8.16 16.10
C ASP A 58 -3.37 7.38 16.02
N LEU A 59 -2.60 7.69 14.99
CA LEU A 59 -1.29 7.09 14.80
C LEU A 59 -0.32 7.65 15.85
N PRO A 60 0.29 6.82 16.71
CA PRO A 60 1.28 7.32 17.64
C PRO A 60 2.46 7.96 16.91
N GLU A 61 2.98 9.05 17.49
CA GLU A 61 4.18 9.73 16.95
C GLU A 61 5.34 8.73 16.81
N ARG A 62 6.14 8.92 15.78
CA ARG A 62 7.31 8.10 15.47
C ARG A 62 6.98 6.63 15.28
N THR A 63 5.81 6.33 14.75
CA THR A 63 5.41 5.00 14.30
C THR A 63 5.12 4.97 12.81
N PHE A 64 5.02 3.77 12.26
CA PHE A 64 4.72 3.54 10.86
C PHE A 64 3.45 2.69 10.76
N GLY A 65 2.36 3.32 10.33
CA GLY A 65 1.08 2.68 10.11
C GLY A 65 1.08 1.91 8.79
N CYS A 66 0.71 0.66 8.86
CA CYS A 66 0.59 -0.21 7.70
C CYS A 66 -0.42 -1.32 8.00
N PHE A 67 -0.74 -2.13 7.00
CA PHE A 67 -1.41 -3.38 7.29
C PHE A 67 -0.60 -4.57 6.80
N GLU A 68 -0.84 -5.70 7.47
CA GLU A 68 -0.07 -6.90 7.26
C GLU A 68 -0.32 -7.49 5.88
N ARG A 69 0.72 -7.99 5.25
CA ARG A 69 0.64 -8.70 3.98
C ARG A 69 0.32 -10.17 4.21
N TRP A 70 -0.84 -10.45 4.77
CA TRP A 70 -1.28 -11.77 5.22
C TRP A 70 -1.69 -12.72 4.08
N TRP A 71 -1.98 -12.20 2.88
CA TRP A 71 -2.39 -13.02 1.73
C TRP A 71 -1.24 -13.71 1.02
N SER A 72 0.00 -13.44 1.36
CA SER A 72 1.15 -13.99 0.67
C SER A 72 1.84 -15.08 1.48
N ASN A 73 1.63 -16.32 1.07
CA ASN A 73 2.44 -17.46 1.51
C ASN A 73 3.79 -17.54 0.81
N LEU A 74 4.03 -16.64 -0.14
CA LEU A 74 5.25 -16.64 -0.92
C LEU A 74 6.42 -16.18 -0.06
N ARG A 75 7.59 -16.66 -0.41
CA ARG A 75 8.91 -16.47 0.20
C ARG A 75 9.37 -15.01 0.35
N SER A 76 8.48 -14.05 0.23
CA SER A 76 8.84 -12.68 0.50
C SER A 76 8.84 -12.49 2.00
N PHE A 77 9.98 -12.12 2.53
CA PHE A 77 10.16 -11.76 3.94
C PHE A 77 9.47 -10.44 4.31
N CYS A 78 8.80 -9.80 3.35
CA CYS A 78 8.08 -8.56 3.55
C CYS A 78 6.75 -8.80 4.23
N LYS A 79 6.59 -8.22 5.40
CA LYS A 79 5.36 -8.32 6.19
C LYS A 79 4.34 -7.25 5.85
N ILE A 80 4.79 -6.11 5.34
CA ILE A 80 3.94 -4.96 5.03
C ILE A 80 3.36 -5.03 3.62
N ASN A 81 2.21 -4.41 3.42
CA ASN A 81 1.76 -4.02 2.09
C ASN A 81 2.36 -2.65 1.75
N GLY A 82 3.25 -2.61 0.77
CA GLY A 82 3.90 -1.37 0.34
C GLY A 82 2.98 -0.37 -0.37
N GLY A 83 1.79 -0.80 -0.76
CA GLY A 83 0.77 0.04 -1.39
C GLY A 83 -0.03 0.90 -0.42
N PHE A 84 0.11 0.66 0.89
CA PHE A 84 -0.52 1.46 1.94
C PHE A 84 0.53 1.81 2.99
N GLN A 85 0.68 3.09 3.28
CA GLN A 85 1.62 3.57 4.29
C GLN A 85 1.07 4.81 4.98
N MET A 86 1.17 4.86 6.29
CA MET A 86 0.77 6.01 7.10
C MET A 86 1.91 6.40 8.05
N PHE A 87 2.27 7.67 8.06
CA PHE A 87 3.35 8.20 8.92
C PHE A 87 3.25 9.71 9.05
N TYR A 88 4.00 10.29 9.98
CA TYR A 88 4.18 11.73 10.01
C TYR A 88 5.39 12.13 9.17
N MET A 89 5.23 13.17 8.34
CA MET A 89 6.28 13.67 7.46
C MET A 89 7.54 14.00 8.26
N GLY A 90 8.64 13.41 7.85
CA GLY A 90 9.94 13.53 8.53
C GLY A 90 10.33 12.31 9.36
N ASP A 91 9.38 11.60 9.96
CA ASP A 91 9.68 10.45 10.83
C ASP A 91 10.35 9.29 10.08
N THR A 92 9.99 9.10 8.83
CA THR A 92 10.52 8.04 7.97
C THR A 92 11.70 8.48 7.08
N HIS A 93 12.23 9.68 7.31
CA HIS A 93 13.27 10.27 6.43
C HIS A 93 14.53 9.41 6.31
N GLN A 94 14.84 8.59 7.30
CA GLN A 94 15.99 7.69 7.23
C GLN A 94 15.84 6.64 6.11
N LEU A 95 14.64 6.26 5.69
CA LEU A 95 14.43 5.39 4.52
C LEU A 95 14.99 6.04 3.24
N TRP A 96 14.61 7.31 3.01
CA TRP A 96 15.13 8.07 1.89
C TRP A 96 16.65 8.23 1.94
N THR A 97 17.19 8.64 3.09
CA THR A 97 18.62 8.86 3.23
C THR A 97 19.45 7.60 3.10
N THR A 98 18.93 6.45 3.55
CA THR A 98 19.57 5.14 3.38
C THR A 98 19.55 4.72 1.91
N PHE A 99 18.39 4.81 1.27
CA PHE A 99 18.26 4.47 -0.16
C PHE A 99 19.13 5.35 -1.04
N LYS A 100 19.14 6.65 -0.81
CA LYS A 100 19.85 7.63 -1.66
C LYS A 100 21.37 7.50 -1.62
N LYS A 101 21.93 6.83 -0.62
CA LYS A 101 23.39 6.56 -0.56
C LYS A 101 23.85 5.60 -1.65
N ALA A 102 23.01 4.64 -2.05
CA ALA A 102 23.38 3.62 -3.02
C ALA A 102 22.11 3.07 -3.74
N PRO A 103 21.37 3.90 -4.49
CA PRO A 103 20.07 3.51 -5.05
C PRO A 103 20.18 2.34 -6.04
N GLU A 104 21.20 2.32 -6.88
CA GLU A 104 21.43 1.22 -7.83
C GLU A 104 21.70 -0.10 -7.09
N HIS A 105 22.57 -0.04 -6.08
CA HIS A 105 22.86 -1.22 -5.25
C HIS A 105 21.60 -1.82 -4.63
N TRP A 106 20.73 -1.00 -4.03
CA TRP A 106 19.51 -1.49 -3.39
C TRP A 106 18.53 -2.10 -4.39
N GLN A 107 18.33 -1.46 -5.53
CA GLN A 107 17.47 -1.97 -6.59
C GLN A 107 17.95 -3.32 -7.12
N GLU A 108 19.24 -3.48 -7.32
CA GLU A 108 19.84 -4.74 -7.80
C GLU A 108 19.85 -5.82 -6.72
N TYR A 109 20.17 -5.45 -5.48
CA TYR A 109 20.27 -6.38 -4.36
C TYR A 109 18.96 -7.13 -4.16
N TYR A 110 17.85 -6.43 -4.00
CA TYR A 110 16.57 -7.08 -3.74
C TYR A 110 16.07 -7.95 -4.90
N ILE A 111 16.37 -7.59 -6.12
CA ILE A 111 16.05 -8.41 -7.30
C ILE A 111 16.94 -9.66 -7.33
N LYS A 112 18.24 -9.49 -7.16
CA LYS A 112 19.23 -10.56 -7.28
C LYS A 112 19.05 -11.61 -6.16
N GLU A 113 18.76 -11.18 -4.95
CA GLU A 113 18.56 -12.08 -3.81
C GLU A 113 17.15 -12.72 -3.79
N GLY A 114 16.32 -12.43 -4.80
CA GLY A 114 14.96 -12.98 -4.87
C GLY A 114 14.02 -12.47 -3.77
N LEU A 115 14.35 -11.32 -3.19
CA LEU A 115 13.57 -10.67 -2.15
C LEU A 115 12.56 -9.67 -2.73
N ALA A 116 12.59 -9.46 -4.05
CA ALA A 116 11.62 -8.65 -4.74
C ALA A 116 10.31 -9.41 -4.91
N VAL A 117 9.21 -8.69 -4.77
CA VAL A 117 7.88 -9.19 -5.14
C VAL A 117 7.70 -8.91 -6.63
N GLY A 118 7.79 -9.96 -7.45
CA GLY A 118 7.87 -9.79 -8.90
C GLY A 118 9.25 -9.29 -9.38
N PRO A 119 9.39 -8.98 -10.66
CA PRO A 119 10.69 -8.75 -11.28
C PRO A 119 11.37 -7.44 -10.86
N VAL A 120 10.65 -6.51 -10.22
CA VAL A 120 11.19 -5.18 -9.89
C VAL A 120 10.72 -4.62 -8.54
N ASN A 121 9.83 -5.30 -7.81
CA ASN A 121 9.17 -4.78 -6.61
C ASN A 121 9.97 -5.09 -5.34
N GLY A 122 11.13 -4.51 -5.20
CA GLY A 122 11.96 -4.65 -4.00
C GLY A 122 11.76 -3.55 -2.96
N GLU A 123 11.08 -2.45 -3.32
CA GLU A 123 10.97 -1.27 -2.47
C GLU A 123 10.20 -1.53 -1.18
N GLN A 124 9.15 -2.34 -1.21
CA GLN A 124 8.41 -2.67 0.02
C GLN A 124 9.25 -3.53 0.97
N ASN A 125 10.06 -4.46 0.46
CA ASN A 125 11.02 -5.21 1.25
C ASN A 125 12.11 -4.30 1.83
N PHE A 126 12.58 -3.32 1.04
CA PHE A 126 13.50 -2.30 1.51
C PHE A 126 12.88 -1.50 2.67
N ILE A 127 11.66 -1.02 2.52
CA ILE A 127 10.95 -0.29 3.57
C ILE A 127 10.81 -1.17 4.82
N ASP A 128 10.28 -2.38 4.66
CA ASP A 128 10.06 -3.31 5.78
C ASP A 128 11.36 -3.66 6.53
N THR A 129 12.48 -3.77 5.81
CA THR A 129 13.77 -4.11 6.39
C THR A 129 14.44 -2.90 7.07
N HIS A 130 14.29 -1.70 6.51
CA HIS A 130 15.04 -0.52 6.94
C HIS A 130 14.23 0.47 7.76
N ILE A 131 12.92 0.28 7.91
CA ILE A 131 12.14 1.13 8.80
C ILE A 131 12.60 0.92 10.24
N SER A 132 13.03 1.98 10.90
CA SER A 132 13.48 1.96 12.30
C SER A 132 12.38 2.26 13.30
N LEU A 133 11.18 2.60 12.80
CA LEU A 133 10.01 2.91 13.61
C LEU A 133 9.24 1.64 13.96
N ASP A 134 8.58 1.66 15.09
CA ASP A 134 7.63 0.62 15.45
C ASP A 134 6.45 0.62 14.46
N ARG A 135 6.03 -0.58 14.05
CA ARG A 135 4.89 -0.75 13.15
C ARG A 135 3.60 -0.74 13.93
N VAL A 136 2.65 0.03 13.48
CA VAL A 136 1.26 -0.02 13.91
C VAL A 136 0.46 -0.73 12.83
N TRP A 137 -0.04 -1.92 13.17
CA TRP A 137 -0.91 -2.69 12.27
C TRP A 137 -2.32 -2.13 12.34
N LEU A 138 -2.80 -1.62 11.19
CA LEU A 138 -4.19 -1.19 11.10
C LEU A 138 -5.13 -2.40 11.07
N PRO A 139 -6.40 -2.22 11.47
CA PRO A 139 -7.39 -3.29 11.44
C PRO A 139 -7.52 -3.94 10.07
N MET A 140 -7.28 -5.26 10.00
CA MET A 140 -7.29 -5.98 8.72
C MET A 140 -8.68 -6.06 8.10
N GLU A 141 -9.74 -5.94 8.90
CA GLU A 141 -11.12 -5.89 8.47
C GLU A 141 -11.47 -4.66 7.62
N TRP A 142 -10.64 -3.62 7.64
CA TRP A 142 -10.84 -2.44 6.79
C TRP A 142 -10.40 -2.65 5.35
N PHE A 143 -9.61 -3.68 5.09
CA PHE A 143 -8.95 -3.90 3.83
C PHE A 143 -9.36 -5.23 3.22
N ALA A 144 -9.66 -5.22 1.94
CA ALA A 144 -9.81 -6.43 1.15
C ALA A 144 -8.80 -6.43 0.02
N LYS A 145 -8.40 -7.61 -0.38
CA LYS A 145 -7.59 -7.81 -1.56
C LYS A 145 -8.41 -8.56 -2.60
N HIS A 146 -8.60 -7.93 -3.75
CA HIS A 146 -9.16 -8.61 -4.91
C HIS A 146 -8.07 -9.44 -5.58
N HIS A 147 -8.36 -10.70 -5.83
CA HIS A 147 -7.50 -11.60 -6.56
C HIS A 147 -8.35 -12.66 -7.28
N GLU A 148 -8.00 -12.98 -8.49
CA GLU A 148 -8.75 -13.97 -9.30
C GLU A 148 -8.47 -15.43 -8.91
N ASP A 149 -7.57 -15.68 -7.95
CA ASP A 149 -7.08 -17.00 -7.58
C ASP A 149 -7.36 -17.42 -6.13
N GLU A 150 -6.72 -18.50 -5.67
CA GLU A 150 -6.90 -19.06 -4.34
C GLU A 150 -6.64 -18.10 -3.17
N TYR A 151 -5.82 -17.07 -3.36
CA TYR A 151 -5.55 -16.08 -2.31
C TYR A 151 -6.77 -15.27 -1.97
N PHE A 152 -7.57 -14.96 -2.96
CA PHE A 152 -8.84 -14.29 -2.76
C PHE A 152 -9.79 -15.10 -1.85
N LYS A 153 -9.86 -16.42 -2.04
CA LYS A 153 -10.66 -17.31 -1.21
C LYS A 153 -10.19 -17.33 0.25
N ILE A 154 -8.88 -17.27 0.47
CA ILE A 154 -8.31 -17.23 1.83
C ILE A 154 -8.73 -15.94 2.53
N GLN A 155 -8.59 -14.82 1.87
CA GLN A 155 -9.00 -13.52 2.41
C GLN A 155 -10.50 -13.49 2.69
N LEU A 156 -11.26 -14.00 1.78
CA LEU A 156 -12.69 -14.09 1.89
C LEU A 156 -13.11 -14.88 3.12
N ASN A 157 -12.52 -16.07 3.31
CA ASN A 157 -12.78 -16.88 4.47
C ASN A 157 -12.42 -16.14 5.77
N TRP A 158 -11.31 -15.42 5.77
CA TRP A 158 -10.92 -14.62 6.91
C TRP A 158 -11.96 -13.51 7.21
N HIS A 159 -12.41 -12.77 6.20
CA HIS A 159 -13.46 -11.77 6.38
C HIS A 159 -14.76 -12.38 6.91
N MET A 160 -15.15 -13.55 6.41
CA MET A 160 -16.32 -14.27 6.88
C MET A 160 -16.17 -14.72 8.35
N GLU A 161 -14.99 -15.18 8.73
CA GLU A 161 -14.71 -15.60 10.11
C GLU A 161 -14.71 -14.43 11.09
N VAL A 162 -14.02 -13.34 10.74
CA VAL A 162 -13.86 -12.18 11.63
C VAL A 162 -15.12 -11.33 11.69
N ASN A 163 -15.69 -11.00 10.55
CA ASN A 163 -16.85 -10.10 10.46
C ASN A 163 -18.18 -10.85 10.49
N LYS A 164 -18.17 -12.16 10.29
CA LYS A 164 -19.36 -13.02 10.14
C LYS A 164 -20.31 -12.53 9.03
N LYS A 165 -19.75 -11.87 8.03
CA LYS A 165 -20.44 -11.35 6.85
C LYS A 165 -19.64 -11.71 5.60
N GLU A 166 -20.35 -12.03 4.55
CA GLU A 166 -19.74 -12.17 3.23
C GLU A 166 -19.38 -10.78 2.67
N PRO A 167 -18.20 -10.62 2.07
CA PRO A 167 -17.87 -9.41 1.33
C PRO A 167 -18.81 -9.19 0.13
N TYR A 168 -18.97 -7.95 -0.30
CA TYR A 168 -19.84 -7.54 -1.40
C TYR A 168 -19.70 -8.37 -2.67
N PHE A 169 -18.49 -8.62 -3.09
CA PHE A 169 -18.21 -9.39 -4.31
C PHE A 169 -18.65 -10.86 -4.25
N MET A 170 -19.11 -11.32 -3.10
CA MET A 170 -19.66 -12.67 -2.92
C MET A 170 -21.17 -12.68 -2.76
N SER A 171 -21.70 -11.75 -1.97
CA SER A 171 -23.12 -11.69 -1.60
C SER A 171 -23.90 -10.63 -2.36
N GLY A 172 -23.22 -9.77 -3.11
CA GLY A 172 -23.80 -8.57 -3.72
C GLY A 172 -23.92 -7.38 -2.76
N GLU A 173 -23.43 -7.53 -1.52
CA GLU A 173 -23.43 -6.47 -0.52
C GLU A 173 -22.04 -6.33 0.11
N PHE A 174 -21.49 -5.11 0.13
CA PHE A 174 -20.23 -4.85 0.80
C PHE A 174 -20.36 -5.10 2.31
N CYS A 175 -19.35 -5.75 2.86
CA CYS A 175 -19.19 -5.78 4.31
C CYS A 175 -18.95 -4.35 4.81
N ASP A 176 -19.75 -3.87 5.75
CA ASP A 176 -19.68 -2.50 6.28
C ASP A 176 -18.30 -2.14 6.85
N THR A 177 -17.51 -3.14 7.21
CA THR A 177 -16.17 -2.94 7.74
C THR A 177 -15.11 -2.73 6.66
N ILE A 178 -15.34 -3.22 5.43
CA ILE A 178 -14.39 -3.03 4.33
C ILE A 178 -14.47 -1.59 3.83
N LYS A 179 -13.36 -0.89 3.91
CA LYS A 179 -13.24 0.51 3.51
C LYS A 179 -12.48 0.67 2.18
N MET A 180 -11.62 -0.30 1.89
CA MET A 180 -10.75 -0.24 0.72
C MET A 180 -10.48 -1.62 0.16
N VAL A 181 -10.44 -1.73 -1.16
CA VAL A 181 -10.06 -2.96 -1.88
C VAL A 181 -8.83 -2.72 -2.71
N HIS A 182 -7.82 -3.55 -2.53
CA HIS A 182 -6.58 -3.53 -3.29
C HIS A 182 -6.64 -4.54 -4.44
N PHE A 183 -6.38 -4.08 -5.65
CA PHE A 183 -6.25 -4.93 -6.84
C PHE A 183 -4.78 -5.23 -7.08
N SER A 184 -4.38 -6.48 -6.92
CA SER A 184 -3.03 -6.89 -7.29
C SER A 184 -2.97 -7.27 -8.75
N ASN A 185 -1.82 -7.02 -9.37
CA ASN A 185 -1.59 -7.27 -10.81
C ASN A 185 -2.40 -6.38 -11.75
N ALA A 186 -2.72 -5.16 -11.33
CA ALA A 186 -3.29 -4.13 -12.21
C ALA A 186 -2.40 -3.76 -13.43
N ASN A 187 -1.38 -4.58 -13.71
CA ASN A 187 -0.73 -4.62 -15.04
C ASN A 187 -1.72 -4.95 -16.16
N ASN A 188 -2.80 -5.59 -15.81
CA ASN A 188 -3.98 -5.66 -16.64
C ASN A 188 -4.79 -4.42 -16.30
N SER A 189 -4.90 -3.50 -17.24
CA SER A 189 -5.68 -2.29 -17.10
C SER A 189 -6.97 -2.57 -16.35
N MET A 190 -7.41 -1.62 -15.52
CA MET A 190 -8.71 -1.70 -14.81
C MET A 190 -9.87 -2.07 -15.76
N GLU A 191 -9.70 -1.84 -17.06
CA GLU A 191 -10.61 -2.27 -18.13
C GLU A 191 -10.81 -3.80 -18.21
N LEU A 192 -9.89 -4.59 -17.66
CA LEU A 192 -9.98 -6.05 -17.63
C LEU A 192 -10.67 -6.57 -16.37
N ILE A 193 -10.86 -5.73 -15.38
CA ILE A 193 -11.58 -6.10 -14.16
C ILE A 193 -13.07 -5.98 -14.47
N LYS A 194 -13.68 -7.11 -14.80
CA LYS A 194 -15.11 -7.20 -15.17
C LYS A 194 -16.02 -7.38 -13.95
N GLU A 195 -15.76 -6.62 -12.90
CA GLU A 195 -16.56 -6.66 -11.68
C GLU A 195 -17.56 -5.50 -11.72
N ASP A 196 -18.82 -5.78 -11.88
CA ASP A 196 -19.87 -4.77 -12.02
C ASP A 196 -19.92 -3.81 -10.83
N TRP A 197 -19.61 -4.29 -9.62
CA TRP A 197 -19.61 -3.50 -8.40
C TRP A 197 -18.55 -2.38 -8.39
N ILE A 198 -17.49 -2.50 -9.18
CA ILE A 198 -16.45 -1.45 -9.27
C ILE A 198 -17.04 -0.14 -9.75
N ASN A 199 -18.02 -0.23 -10.66
CA ASN A 199 -18.68 0.95 -11.22
C ASN A 199 -19.47 1.74 -10.18
N ASP A 200 -19.81 1.13 -9.04
CA ASP A 200 -20.52 1.80 -7.95
C ASP A 200 -19.59 2.74 -7.16
N PHE A 201 -18.29 2.52 -7.23
CA PHE A 201 -17.27 3.25 -6.45
C PHE A 201 -16.23 3.98 -7.30
N TRP A 202 -16.18 3.72 -8.59
CA TRP A 202 -15.24 4.34 -9.50
C TRP A 202 -15.91 5.47 -10.28
N TYR A 203 -15.58 6.71 -9.92
CA TYR A 203 -16.08 7.92 -10.57
C TYR A 203 -14.99 8.68 -11.33
#